data_f07a3cf2d4f73296f59cd4d277830e8a
#
_entry.id   f07a3cf2d4f73296f59cd4d277830e8a
#
_cell.length_a   1.000
_cell.length_b   1.000
_cell.length_c   1.000
_cell.angle_alpha   90.00
_cell.angle_beta   90.00
_cell.angle_gamma   90.00
#
_symmetry.space_group_name_H-M   'P 1'
#
loop_
_entity.id
_entity.type
_entity.pdbx_description
1 polymer ?
#
loop_
_entity_poly.entity_id
_entity_poly.type
_entity_poly.pdbx_seq_one_letter_code
_entity_poly.pdbx_strand_id
1 'polypeptide(L)'
;MDLYTLIQDAAKGAHIIGCNVYNHLAAGIHDIVRSGCDTSGKDWNVTKKYGINCLVYRLCQNKNFLITDADCAAFTDKVPTELNLRFAELISFTDSAFFISAASGILTTKDEERLMEMYRRASLFNNEMTPVDWMDTEIPTEFIYDGKLYKYDWN
;
A
#
# COMPACT_ATOMS: atom_id res chain seq x y z
N MET A 1 20.81 9.54 22.59
CA MET A 1 20.47 9.51 21.16
C MET A 1 19.98 8.09 20.88
N ASP A 2 18.76 7.96 20.40
CA ASP A 2 18.20 6.65 20.06
C ASP A 2 18.65 6.19 18.68
N LEU A 3 18.39 4.92 18.36
CA LEU A 3 18.81 4.32 17.09
C LEU A 3 18.21 5.04 15.88
N TYR A 4 16.95 5.46 15.94
CA TYR A 4 16.30 6.10 14.80
C TYR A 4 16.89 7.48 14.50
N THR A 5 17.22 8.27 15.54
CA THR A 5 17.93 9.53 15.36
C THR A 5 19.30 9.34 14.72
N LEU A 6 20.04 8.30 15.12
CA LEU A 6 21.32 7.96 14.48
C LEU A 6 21.17 7.60 13.01
N ILE A 7 20.12 6.84 12.66
CA ILE A 7 19.82 6.50 11.26
C ILE A 7 19.49 7.76 10.46
N GLN A 8 18.67 8.66 11.00
CA GLN A 8 18.32 9.93 10.35
C GLN A 8 19.56 10.79 10.10
N ASP A 9 20.42 10.95 11.09
CA ASP A 9 21.66 11.72 10.97
C ASP A 9 22.59 11.12 9.90
N ALA A 10 22.68 9.77 9.87
CA ALA A 10 23.50 9.06 8.88
C ALA A 10 22.94 9.15 7.46
N ALA A 11 21.63 9.26 7.31
CA ALA A 11 20.95 9.36 6.01
C ALA A 11 21.24 10.69 5.28
N LYS A 12 21.68 11.72 5.98
CA LYS A 12 22.08 13.01 5.40
C LYS A 12 21.06 13.64 4.45
N GLY A 13 19.78 13.52 4.80
CA GLY A 13 18.66 14.04 4.00
C GLY A 13 18.13 13.09 2.93
N ALA A 14 18.60 11.85 2.86
CA ALA A 14 17.95 10.82 2.07
C ALA A 14 16.61 10.41 2.70
N HIS A 15 15.63 10.04 1.88
CA HIS A 15 14.38 9.48 2.38
C HIS A 15 14.60 8.11 3.02
N ILE A 16 13.96 7.90 4.18
CA ILE A 16 14.09 6.68 4.95
C ILE A 16 12.78 5.89 4.87
N ILE A 17 12.88 4.66 4.39
CA ILE A 17 11.78 3.69 4.41
C ILE A 17 12.02 2.72 5.57
N GLY A 18 11.17 2.78 6.58
CA GLY A 18 11.19 1.85 7.71
C GLY A 18 10.40 0.59 7.40
N CYS A 19 11.05 -0.58 7.50
CA CYS A 19 10.38 -1.86 7.33
C CYS A 19 10.05 -2.48 8.68
N ASN A 20 8.77 -2.67 8.99
CA ASN A 20 8.28 -3.23 10.26
C ASN A 20 8.81 -2.52 11.52
N VAL A 21 8.98 -1.22 11.44
CA VAL A 21 9.35 -0.39 12.60
C VAL A 21 8.08 0.02 13.38
N TYR A 22 8.25 0.41 14.62
CA TYR A 22 7.14 0.95 15.42
C TYR A 22 6.77 2.35 14.93
N ASN A 23 5.58 2.50 14.36
CA ASN A 23 5.13 3.74 13.72
C ASN A 23 5.24 4.96 14.65
N HIS A 24 4.86 4.82 15.93
CA HIS A 24 4.92 5.91 16.91
C HIS A 24 6.35 6.35 17.25
N LEU A 25 7.35 5.48 17.11
CA LEU A 25 8.76 5.80 17.28
C LEU A 25 9.39 6.33 15.99
N ALA A 26 8.84 5.96 14.84
CA ALA A 26 9.32 6.36 13.52
C ALA A 26 8.76 7.73 13.07
N ALA A 27 7.68 8.20 13.70
CA ALA A 27 7.03 9.46 13.35
C ALA A 27 8.01 10.64 13.42
N GLY A 28 8.10 11.39 12.32
CA GLY A 28 9.04 12.51 12.19
C GLY A 28 10.51 12.12 11.94
N ILE A 29 10.81 10.81 11.82
CA ILE A 29 12.16 10.30 11.54
C ILE A 29 12.18 9.53 10.22
N HIS A 30 11.21 8.64 10.00
CA HIS A 30 11.05 7.93 8.74
C HIS A 30 9.98 8.60 7.88
N ASP A 31 10.22 8.70 6.58
CA ASP A 31 9.27 9.29 5.64
C ASP A 31 8.15 8.29 5.31
N ILE A 32 8.53 7.04 5.12
CA ILE A 32 7.63 5.94 4.76
C ILE A 32 7.81 4.80 5.76
N VAL A 33 6.72 4.14 6.16
CA VAL A 33 6.80 2.96 7.02
C VAL A 33 5.92 1.83 6.50
N ARG A 34 6.55 0.69 6.23
CA ARG A 34 5.85 -0.55 5.95
C ARG A 34 5.44 -1.23 7.25
N SER A 35 4.16 -1.53 7.35
CA SER A 35 3.52 -1.96 8.59
C SER A 35 3.09 -3.42 8.61
N GLY A 36 3.40 -4.19 7.58
CA GLY A 36 3.02 -5.60 7.45
C GLY A 36 4.17 -6.49 7.00
N CYS A 37 3.93 -7.80 7.01
CA CYS A 37 4.84 -8.76 6.39
C CYS A 37 4.83 -8.62 4.87
N ASP A 38 5.83 -9.23 4.22
CA ASP A 38 5.95 -9.22 2.77
C ASP A 38 4.71 -9.83 2.10
N THR A 39 4.11 -9.08 1.18
CA THR A 39 2.98 -9.57 0.36
C THR A 39 3.43 -10.52 -0.73
N SER A 40 4.59 -10.29 -1.31
CA SER A 40 5.39 -11.12 -2.24
C SER A 40 4.66 -11.76 -3.44
N GLY A 41 3.33 -11.68 -3.55
CA GLY A 41 2.55 -12.26 -4.65
C GLY A 41 2.53 -13.79 -4.72
N LYS A 42 2.90 -14.48 -3.64
CA LYS A 42 2.95 -15.95 -3.59
C LYS A 42 1.70 -16.58 -2.98
N ASP A 43 1.03 -15.87 -2.09
CA ASP A 43 -0.19 -16.29 -1.40
C ASP A 43 -1.13 -15.10 -1.26
N TRP A 44 -2.31 -15.21 -1.86
CA TRP A 44 -3.31 -14.15 -1.82
C TRP A 44 -3.84 -13.86 -0.41
N ASN A 45 -3.93 -14.87 0.46
CA ASN A 45 -4.35 -14.66 1.85
C ASN A 45 -3.35 -13.83 2.65
N VAL A 46 -2.07 -13.96 2.32
CA VAL A 46 -1.00 -13.09 2.87
C VAL A 46 -1.20 -11.65 2.41
N THR A 47 -1.48 -11.43 1.12
CA THR A 47 -1.76 -10.09 0.58
C THR A 47 -3.03 -9.48 1.18
N LYS A 48 -4.10 -10.27 1.36
CA LYS A 48 -5.31 -9.79 2.06
C LYS A 48 -5.00 -9.32 3.48
N LYS A 49 -4.26 -10.13 4.25
CA LYS A 49 -3.99 -9.87 5.66
C LYS A 49 -2.96 -8.77 5.90
N TYR A 50 -1.86 -8.74 5.14
CA TYR A 50 -0.73 -7.85 5.38
C TYR A 50 -0.65 -6.69 4.38
N GLY A 51 -1.31 -6.80 3.23
CA GLY A 51 -1.51 -5.71 2.28
C GLY A 51 -2.80 -4.96 2.57
N ILE A 52 -3.95 -5.53 2.22
CA ILE A 52 -5.26 -4.84 2.26
C ILE A 52 -5.64 -4.45 3.69
N ASN A 53 -5.65 -5.39 4.64
CA ASN A 53 -5.98 -5.10 6.03
C ASN A 53 -5.04 -4.04 6.61
N CYS A 54 -3.73 -4.25 6.51
CA CYS A 54 -2.75 -3.29 7.05
C CYS A 54 -2.88 -1.90 6.41
N LEU A 55 -3.14 -1.81 5.11
CA LEU A 55 -3.39 -0.55 4.44
C LEU A 55 -4.59 0.16 5.06
N VAL A 56 -5.74 -0.49 5.05
CA VAL A 56 -7.02 0.11 5.41
C VAL A 56 -7.04 0.57 6.88
N TYR A 57 -6.60 -0.27 7.80
CA TYR A 57 -6.61 0.06 9.23
C TYR A 57 -5.54 1.06 9.66
N ARG A 58 -4.64 1.45 8.74
CA ARG A 58 -3.62 2.47 8.98
C ARG A 58 -3.83 3.76 8.19
N LEU A 59 -4.90 3.87 7.40
CA LEU A 59 -5.21 5.11 6.67
C LEU A 59 -5.28 6.34 7.58
N CYS A 60 -5.74 6.18 8.83
CA CYS A 60 -5.75 7.27 9.82
C CYS A 60 -4.34 7.77 10.22
N GLN A 61 -3.29 6.99 9.97
CA GLN A 61 -1.89 7.36 10.23
C GLN A 61 -1.22 7.95 8.99
N ASN A 62 -1.73 7.60 7.80
CA ASN A 62 -1.19 8.05 6.52
C ASN A 62 -1.25 9.57 6.41
N LYS A 63 -0.17 10.20 5.99
CA LYS A 63 0.00 11.66 5.86
C LYS A 63 -0.06 12.44 7.19
N ASN A 64 -0.48 11.83 8.29
CA ASN A 64 -0.52 12.47 9.61
C ASN A 64 0.79 12.29 10.38
N PHE A 65 1.37 11.11 10.35
CA PHE A 65 2.62 10.79 11.05
C PHE A 65 3.74 10.41 10.09
N LEU A 66 3.39 9.77 8.99
CA LEU A 66 4.29 9.19 7.99
C LEU A 66 3.46 8.81 6.76
N ILE A 67 4.12 8.41 5.69
CA ILE A 67 3.46 7.73 4.57
C ILE A 67 3.42 6.25 4.88
N THR A 68 2.22 5.66 4.87
CA THR A 68 2.07 4.22 5.07
C THR A 68 2.48 3.46 3.81
N ASP A 69 3.05 2.27 4.01
CA ASP A 69 3.40 1.34 2.95
C ASP A 69 2.72 0.00 3.21
N ALA A 70 1.90 -0.44 2.29
CA ALA A 70 1.21 -1.73 2.32
C ALA A 70 2.01 -2.86 1.66
N ASP A 71 3.30 -2.63 1.44
CA ASP A 71 4.17 -3.42 0.58
C ASP A 71 3.75 -3.36 -0.90
N CYS A 72 4.36 -4.14 -1.76
CA CYS A 72 4.12 -4.05 -3.20
C CYS A 72 2.89 -4.86 -3.64
N ALA A 73 2.19 -4.36 -4.66
CA ALA A 73 1.33 -5.21 -5.47
C ALA A 73 2.24 -6.12 -6.32
N ALA A 74 2.31 -7.40 -5.96
CA ALA A 74 3.31 -8.33 -6.49
C ALA A 74 2.70 -9.33 -7.47
N PHE A 75 3.11 -9.25 -8.72
CA PHE A 75 2.60 -10.03 -9.84
C PHE A 75 3.49 -11.25 -10.10
N THR A 76 2.95 -12.44 -9.86
CA THR A 76 3.63 -13.73 -10.05
C THR A 76 2.67 -14.73 -10.71
N ASP A 77 3.16 -15.92 -11.01
CA ASP A 77 2.34 -17.04 -11.50
C ASP A 77 1.51 -17.75 -10.41
N LYS A 78 1.60 -17.30 -9.14
CA LYS A 78 0.94 -17.95 -7.99
C LYS A 78 -0.40 -17.33 -7.62
N VAL A 79 -0.58 -16.05 -7.93
CA VAL A 79 -1.79 -15.30 -7.61
C VAL A 79 -2.36 -14.72 -8.92
N PRO A 80 -3.67 -14.84 -9.17
CA PRO A 80 -4.30 -14.24 -10.34
C PRO A 80 -3.96 -12.76 -10.48
N THR A 81 -3.48 -12.34 -11.65
CA THR A 81 -3.07 -10.96 -11.95
C THR A 81 -4.16 -9.95 -11.59
N GLU A 82 -5.42 -10.28 -11.86
CA GLU A 82 -6.56 -9.39 -11.59
C GLU A 82 -6.73 -9.04 -10.10
N LEU A 83 -6.44 -9.97 -9.19
CA LEU A 83 -6.49 -9.71 -7.76
C LEU A 83 -5.42 -8.69 -7.34
N ASN A 84 -4.20 -8.85 -7.84
CA ASN A 84 -3.12 -7.89 -7.58
C ASN A 84 -3.36 -6.54 -8.27
N LEU A 85 -4.02 -6.50 -9.42
CA LEU A 85 -4.45 -5.24 -10.06
C LEU A 85 -5.49 -4.52 -9.21
N ARG A 86 -6.47 -5.24 -8.62
CA ARG A 86 -7.43 -4.63 -7.68
C ARG A 86 -6.74 -4.08 -6.43
N PHE A 87 -5.75 -4.80 -5.91
CA PHE A 87 -4.95 -4.33 -4.78
C PHE A 87 -4.13 -3.09 -5.14
N ALA A 88 -3.45 -3.09 -6.29
CA ALA A 88 -2.73 -1.92 -6.80
C ALA A 88 -3.68 -0.72 -7.00
N GLU A 89 -4.88 -0.96 -7.53
CA GLU A 89 -5.89 0.08 -7.67
C GLU A 89 -6.28 0.68 -6.32
N LEU A 90 -6.55 -0.15 -5.31
CA LEU A 90 -6.86 0.31 -3.96
C LEU A 90 -5.72 1.19 -3.40
N ILE A 91 -4.46 0.74 -3.49
CA ILE A 91 -3.31 1.53 -3.04
C ILE A 91 -3.30 2.90 -3.74
N SER A 92 -3.53 2.94 -5.06
CA SER A 92 -3.46 4.18 -5.83
C SER A 92 -4.49 5.24 -5.45
N PHE A 93 -5.53 4.86 -4.70
CA PHE A 93 -6.57 5.75 -4.19
C PHE A 93 -6.33 6.26 -2.77
N THR A 94 -5.22 5.89 -2.12
CA THR A 94 -5.02 6.13 -0.68
C THR A 94 -3.90 7.09 -0.34
N ASP A 95 -3.15 7.60 -1.32
CA ASP A 95 -1.92 8.38 -1.09
C ASP A 95 -0.89 7.69 -0.19
N SER A 96 -0.97 6.37 -0.04
CA SER A 96 0.08 5.56 0.56
C SER A 96 1.20 5.30 -0.45
N ALA A 97 2.32 4.80 0.02
CA ALA A 97 3.43 4.44 -0.87
C ALA A 97 2.95 3.37 -1.89
N PHE A 98 3.29 3.58 -3.16
CA PHE A 98 2.82 2.74 -4.26
C PHE A 98 3.99 2.02 -4.91
N PHE A 99 4.13 0.74 -4.59
CA PHE A 99 5.18 -0.13 -5.11
C PHE A 99 4.61 -1.29 -5.92
N ILE A 100 5.28 -1.60 -7.03
CA ILE A 100 4.95 -2.73 -7.91
C ILE A 100 6.16 -3.64 -8.01
N SER A 101 5.92 -4.94 -7.90
CA SER A 101 6.89 -5.99 -8.21
C SER A 101 6.27 -6.97 -9.21
N ALA A 102 6.92 -7.25 -10.32
CA ALA A 102 6.40 -8.16 -11.33
C ALA A 102 7.48 -9.13 -11.80
N ALA A 103 7.14 -10.40 -11.86
CA ALA A 103 7.97 -11.39 -12.52
C ALA A 103 7.98 -11.12 -14.04
N SER A 104 9.11 -11.40 -14.67
CA SER A 104 9.27 -11.17 -16.11
C SER A 104 8.20 -11.89 -16.92
N GLY A 105 7.53 -11.16 -17.82
CA GLY A 105 6.53 -11.72 -18.76
C GLY A 105 5.17 -12.07 -18.13
N ILE A 106 4.91 -11.70 -16.87
CA ILE A 106 3.60 -11.94 -16.24
C ILE A 106 2.56 -10.90 -16.69
N LEU A 107 2.95 -9.65 -16.84
CA LEU A 107 2.04 -8.57 -17.21
C LEU A 107 1.85 -8.54 -18.74
N THR A 108 0.61 -8.33 -19.15
CA THR A 108 0.29 -7.98 -20.53
C THR A 108 0.41 -6.48 -20.74
N THR A 109 0.50 -6.02 -22.00
CA THR A 109 0.49 -4.58 -22.34
C THR A 109 -0.73 -3.88 -21.73
N LYS A 110 -1.89 -4.51 -21.72
CA LYS A 110 -3.10 -3.96 -21.10
C LYS A 110 -2.96 -3.79 -19.59
N ASP A 111 -2.31 -4.72 -18.91
CA ASP A 111 -2.06 -4.63 -17.46
C ASP A 111 -1.09 -3.51 -17.16
N GLU A 112 -0.04 -3.34 -17.97
CA GLU A 112 0.91 -2.25 -17.87
C GLU A 112 0.24 -0.88 -18.08
N GLU A 113 -0.66 -0.74 -19.05
CA GLU A 113 -1.45 0.47 -19.25
C GLU A 113 -2.31 0.81 -18.03
N ARG A 114 -3.01 -0.17 -17.43
CA ARG A 114 -3.77 0.00 -16.19
C ARG A 114 -2.88 0.45 -15.02
N LEU A 115 -1.72 -0.17 -14.86
CA LEU A 115 -0.75 0.20 -13.81
C LEU A 115 -0.22 1.62 -14.01
N MET A 116 0.05 2.03 -15.25
CA MET A 116 0.48 3.40 -15.55
C MET A 116 -0.59 4.44 -15.19
N GLU A 117 -1.87 4.11 -15.36
CA GLU A 117 -2.97 4.98 -14.91
C GLU A 117 -3.02 5.08 -13.38
N MET A 118 -2.83 3.95 -12.68
CA MET A 118 -2.75 3.91 -11.22
C MET A 118 -1.56 4.73 -10.69
N TYR A 119 -0.39 4.65 -11.33
CA TYR A 119 0.78 5.49 -11.01
C TYR A 119 0.48 6.98 -11.18
N ARG A 120 -0.18 7.37 -12.28
CA ARG A 120 -0.58 8.77 -12.49
C ARG A 120 -1.51 9.24 -11.38
N ARG A 121 -2.48 8.42 -10.97
CA ARG A 121 -3.38 8.74 -9.87
C ARG A 121 -2.62 8.90 -8.55
N ALA A 122 -1.81 7.93 -8.17
CA ALA A 122 -1.01 7.97 -6.96
C ALA A 122 -0.06 9.19 -6.93
N SER A 123 0.50 9.61 -8.08
CA SER A 123 1.41 10.75 -8.17
C SER A 123 0.75 12.11 -7.89
N LEU A 124 -0.57 12.23 -7.95
CA LEU A 124 -1.29 13.46 -7.62
C LEU A 124 -1.28 13.76 -6.12
N PHE A 125 -1.14 12.74 -5.31
CA PHE A 125 -1.05 12.80 -3.85
C PHE A 125 -2.17 13.64 -3.19
N ASN A 126 -3.39 13.50 -3.72
CA ASN A 126 -4.61 14.16 -3.26
C ASN A 126 -5.80 13.20 -3.21
N ASN A 127 -5.53 11.91 -3.01
CA ASN A 127 -6.54 10.86 -3.00
C ASN A 127 -6.94 10.54 -1.55
N GLU A 128 -8.23 10.39 -1.31
CA GLU A 128 -8.79 10.09 0.01
C GLU A 128 -9.89 9.03 -0.12
N MET A 129 -9.48 7.77 -0.30
CA MET A 129 -10.42 6.67 -0.29
C MET A 129 -10.76 6.27 1.15
N THR A 130 -12.05 6.21 1.47
CA THR A 130 -12.55 5.90 2.81
C THR A 130 -13.22 4.53 2.82
N PRO A 131 -12.81 3.59 3.68
CA PRO A 131 -13.49 2.31 3.84
C PRO A 131 -14.87 2.51 4.50
N VAL A 132 -15.87 1.74 4.06
CA VAL A 132 -17.26 1.81 4.57
C VAL A 132 -17.52 0.69 5.58
N ASP A 133 -17.13 -0.53 5.24
CA ASP A 133 -17.41 -1.77 5.98
C ASP A 133 -16.28 -2.19 6.95
N TRP A 134 -15.33 -1.29 7.24
CA TRP A 134 -14.14 -1.60 8.04
C TRP A 134 -14.43 -2.02 9.47
N MET A 135 -15.59 -1.66 10.03
CA MET A 135 -16.02 -2.09 11.37
C MET A 135 -16.64 -3.50 11.38
N ASP A 136 -17.03 -4.01 10.21
CA ASP A 136 -17.79 -5.25 10.07
C ASP A 136 -16.94 -6.43 9.56
N THR A 137 -15.76 -6.15 9.00
CA THR A 137 -14.88 -7.17 8.39
C THR A 137 -13.41 -6.85 8.56
N GLU A 138 -12.59 -7.89 8.71
CA GLU A 138 -11.13 -7.76 8.75
C GLU A 138 -10.53 -7.37 7.39
N ILE A 139 -11.22 -7.67 6.29
CA ILE A 139 -10.78 -7.34 4.93
C ILE A 139 -11.88 -6.52 4.25
N PRO A 140 -11.84 -5.20 4.37
CA PRO A 140 -12.85 -4.32 3.78
C PRO A 140 -12.98 -4.49 2.27
N THR A 141 -14.22 -4.44 1.82
CA THR A 141 -14.61 -4.62 0.42
C THR A 141 -15.30 -3.41 -0.17
N GLU A 142 -15.81 -2.52 0.66
CA GLU A 142 -16.58 -1.34 0.25
C GLU A 142 -15.85 -0.05 0.64
N PHE A 143 -15.72 0.85 -0.35
CA PHE A 143 -14.97 2.09 -0.19
C PHE A 143 -15.69 3.24 -0.90
N ILE A 144 -15.55 4.45 -0.37
CA ILE A 144 -16.00 5.67 -1.04
C ILE A 144 -14.78 6.48 -1.50
N TYR A 145 -14.80 6.89 -2.76
CA TYR A 145 -13.84 7.80 -3.35
C TYR A 145 -14.56 8.78 -4.28
N ASP A 146 -14.35 10.08 -4.10
CA ASP A 146 -15.02 11.16 -4.85
C ASP A 146 -16.55 10.99 -4.91
N GLY A 147 -17.15 10.64 -3.76
CA GLY A 147 -18.59 10.43 -3.60
C GLY A 147 -19.15 9.18 -4.28
N LYS A 148 -18.30 8.33 -4.87
CA LYS A 148 -18.70 7.07 -5.53
C LYS A 148 -18.36 5.88 -4.66
N LEU A 149 -19.24 4.88 -4.63
CA LEU A 149 -19.01 3.61 -3.97
C LEU A 149 -18.23 2.67 -4.90
N TYR A 150 -17.10 2.17 -4.40
CA TYR A 150 -16.29 1.12 -5.02
C TYR A 150 -16.46 -0.17 -4.22
N LYS A 151 -16.64 -1.28 -4.91
CA LYS A 151 -16.74 -2.60 -4.30
C LYS A 151 -15.68 -3.51 -4.90
N TYR A 152 -14.88 -4.10 -4.02
CA TYR A 152 -13.85 -5.06 -4.41
C TYR A 152 -14.29 -6.48 -4.04
N ASP A 153 -14.16 -7.38 -4.99
CA ASP A 153 -14.22 -8.81 -4.74
C ASP A 153 -12.79 -9.33 -4.58
N TRP A 154 -12.47 -9.77 -3.38
CA TRP A 154 -11.16 -10.29 -3.02
C TRP A 154 -11.05 -11.83 -3.16
N ASN A 155 -11.98 -12.47 -3.85
CA ASN A 155 -11.99 -13.92 -4.10
C ASN A 155 -11.64 -14.26 -5.54
#